data_e941ddeca4fb6ce3be7885634a7c6b9b
#
_entry.id   e941ddeca4fb6ce3be7885634a7c6b9b
#
_cell.length_a   1.000
_cell.length_b   1.000
_cell.length_c   1.000
_cell.angle_alpha   90.00
_cell.angle_beta   90.00
_cell.angle_gamma   90.00
#
_symmetry.space_group_name_H-M   'P 1'
#
loop_
_entity.id
_entity.type
_entity.pdbx_description
1 polymer ?
#
loop_
_entity_poly.entity_id
_entity_poly.type
_entity_poly.pdbx_seq_one_letter_code
_entity_poly.pdbx_strand_id
1 'polypeptide(L)'
;YRFVGINVGNPHAIYYVDQVDCLDLERIGPAFENHERFAPDRVNTEFIHVADRKHLEMRVWERGSGETWACGTGATASVMASILMGYTEDEAEVALRGGKLVIRYERESGHLFMTGPAVEVFRGSIDIPEEIYYD
;
A
#
# COMPACT_ATOMS: atom_id res chain seq x y z
N TYR A 1 -5.70 7.99 -17.34
CA TYR A 1 -4.76 7.29 -16.45
C TYR A 1 -5.02 5.79 -16.53
N ARG A 2 -3.93 4.98 -16.49
CA ARG A 2 -4.00 3.52 -16.43
C ARG A 2 -3.56 3.08 -15.04
N PHE A 3 -4.20 2.05 -14.49
CA PHE A 3 -3.84 1.48 -13.19
C PHE A 3 -3.92 -0.05 -13.25
N VAL A 4 -3.26 -0.68 -12.29
CA VAL A 4 -3.40 -2.11 -12.00
C VAL A 4 -4.21 -2.23 -10.72
N GLY A 5 -5.33 -2.97 -10.77
CA GLY A 5 -6.17 -3.23 -9.60
C GLY A 5 -5.71 -4.50 -8.89
N ILE A 6 -5.41 -4.42 -7.60
CA ILE A 6 -5.04 -5.57 -6.76
C ILE A 6 -5.91 -5.56 -5.50
N ASN A 7 -6.36 -6.74 -5.10
CA ASN A 7 -7.09 -6.95 -3.85
C ASN A 7 -6.32 -7.94 -2.98
N VAL A 8 -5.89 -7.48 -1.82
CA VAL A 8 -5.20 -8.29 -0.78
C VAL A 8 -6.03 -8.36 0.51
N GLY A 9 -7.35 -8.28 0.37
CA GLY A 9 -8.33 -8.18 1.46
C GLY A 9 -9.03 -6.81 1.47
N ASN A 10 -8.41 -5.81 0.87
CA ASN A 10 -8.94 -4.49 0.57
C ASN A 10 -8.49 -4.05 -0.83
N PRO A 11 -9.24 -3.15 -1.51
CA PRO A 11 -8.97 -2.77 -2.88
C PRO A 11 -7.85 -1.72 -2.98
N HIS A 12 -6.93 -1.92 -3.92
CA HIS A 12 -5.84 -1.02 -4.26
C HIS A 12 -5.80 -0.73 -5.76
N ALA A 13 -5.60 0.53 -6.13
CA ALA A 13 -5.37 0.99 -7.49
C ALA A 13 -3.95 1.54 -7.61
N ILE A 14 -3.09 0.81 -8.33
CA ILE A 14 -1.68 1.10 -8.46
C ILE A 14 -1.43 1.89 -9.75
N TYR A 15 -0.88 3.09 -9.61
CA TYR A 15 -0.51 3.99 -10.71
C TYR A 15 1.01 4.15 -10.77
N TYR A 16 1.59 3.88 -11.93
CA TYR A 16 3.02 4.08 -12.16
C TYR A 16 3.29 5.50 -12.62
N VAL A 17 4.27 6.14 -12.00
CA VAL A 17 4.68 7.54 -12.23
C VAL A 17 6.19 7.64 -12.33
N ASP A 18 6.68 8.69 -12.98
CA ASP A 18 8.12 8.92 -13.13
C ASP A 18 8.79 9.32 -11.81
N GLN A 19 8.09 10.02 -10.94
CA GLN A 19 8.56 10.47 -9.63
C GLN A 19 7.39 10.59 -8.66
N VAL A 20 7.54 10.07 -7.44
CA VAL A 20 6.50 10.17 -6.41
C VAL A 20 6.55 11.47 -5.62
N ASP A 21 7.74 12.04 -5.41
CA ASP A 21 7.94 13.20 -4.54
C ASP A 21 7.29 14.48 -5.05
N CYS A 22 7.16 14.63 -6.37
CA CYS A 22 6.56 15.82 -6.99
C CYS A 22 5.02 15.83 -6.96
N LEU A 23 4.37 14.76 -6.45
CA LEU A 23 2.92 14.66 -6.42
C LEU A 23 2.32 15.46 -5.25
N ASP A 24 1.33 16.28 -5.56
CA ASP A 24 0.49 16.96 -4.57
C ASP A 24 -0.71 16.05 -4.26
N LEU A 25 -0.52 15.07 -3.35
CA LEU A 25 -1.55 14.07 -3.05
C LEU A 25 -2.76 14.68 -2.35
N GLU A 26 -2.60 15.71 -1.54
CA GLU A 26 -3.72 16.40 -0.91
C GLU A 26 -4.69 16.98 -1.96
N ARG A 27 -4.15 17.42 -3.08
CA ARG A 27 -4.94 17.97 -4.19
C ARG A 27 -5.55 16.90 -5.09
N ILE A 28 -4.79 15.86 -5.44
CA ILE A 28 -5.23 14.85 -6.42
C ILE A 28 -5.88 13.63 -5.78
N GLY A 29 -5.45 13.23 -4.58
CA GLY A 29 -5.87 12.00 -3.90
C GLY A 29 -7.39 11.82 -3.77
N PRO A 30 -8.15 12.84 -3.35
CA PRO A 30 -9.61 12.72 -3.25
C PRO A 30 -10.29 12.36 -4.58
N ALA A 31 -9.77 12.87 -5.72
CA ALA A 31 -10.34 12.57 -7.03
C ALA A 31 -10.07 11.13 -7.47
N PHE A 32 -8.91 10.55 -7.08
CA PHE A 32 -8.59 9.16 -7.34
C PHE A 32 -9.38 8.22 -6.45
N GLU A 33 -9.45 8.50 -5.14
CA GLU A 33 -10.20 7.72 -4.16
C GLU A 33 -11.68 7.60 -4.52
N ASN A 34 -12.31 8.72 -4.89
CA ASN A 34 -13.75 8.84 -5.10
C ASN A 34 -14.16 8.74 -6.59
N HIS A 35 -13.27 8.30 -7.45
CA HIS A 35 -13.59 8.17 -8.87
C HIS A 35 -14.77 7.20 -9.07
N GLU A 36 -15.71 7.54 -9.97
CA GLU A 36 -16.95 6.78 -10.22
C GLU A 36 -16.73 5.28 -10.47
N ARG A 37 -15.58 4.92 -11.05
CA ARG A 37 -15.19 3.54 -11.33
C ARG A 37 -15.09 2.68 -10.06
N PHE A 38 -14.85 3.30 -8.92
CA PHE A 38 -14.68 2.62 -7.63
C PHE A 38 -15.88 2.81 -6.70
N ALA A 39 -16.96 3.42 -7.19
CA ALA A 39 -18.19 3.60 -6.42
C ALA A 39 -18.91 2.26 -6.21
N PRO A 40 -19.57 2.06 -5.05
CA PRO A 40 -19.64 2.97 -3.89
C PRO A 40 -18.46 2.82 -2.93
N ASP A 41 -17.62 1.79 -3.08
CA ASP A 41 -16.67 1.31 -2.06
C ASP A 41 -15.42 2.18 -1.94
N ARG A 42 -15.13 3.02 -2.96
CA ARG A 42 -13.89 3.79 -3.07
C ARG A 42 -12.65 2.89 -3.12
N VAL A 43 -11.44 3.44 -3.16
CA VAL A 43 -10.21 2.65 -3.33
C VAL A 43 -9.03 3.31 -2.61
N ASN A 44 -8.08 2.50 -2.13
CA ASN A 44 -6.74 2.98 -1.79
C ASN A 44 -5.96 3.20 -3.09
N THR A 45 -5.25 4.29 -3.18
CA THR A 45 -4.51 4.68 -4.40
C THR A 45 -3.03 4.76 -4.10
N GLU A 46 -2.24 3.94 -4.77
CA GLU A 46 -0.79 3.90 -4.67
C GLU A 46 -0.16 4.51 -5.91
N PHE A 47 0.77 5.45 -5.70
CA PHE A 47 1.61 6.02 -6.74
C PHE A 47 3.02 5.45 -6.60
N ILE A 48 3.48 4.79 -7.67
CA ILE A 48 4.70 3.97 -7.66
C ILE A 48 5.68 4.47 -8.69
N HIS A 49 6.91 4.72 -8.26
CA HIS A 49 8.08 4.82 -9.12
C HIS A 49 8.86 3.50 -9.05
N VAL A 50 9.18 2.94 -10.21
CA VAL A 50 10.01 1.74 -10.32
C VAL A 50 11.45 2.19 -10.49
N ALA A 51 12.22 2.19 -9.40
CA ALA A 51 13.64 2.58 -9.44
C ALA A 51 14.48 1.52 -10.16
N ASP A 52 14.22 0.24 -9.88
CA ASP A 52 14.79 -0.91 -10.57
C ASP A 52 13.96 -2.17 -10.30
N ARG A 53 14.45 -3.35 -10.72
CA ARG A 53 13.73 -4.62 -10.57
C ARG A 53 13.56 -5.11 -9.12
N LYS A 54 14.21 -4.45 -8.16
CA LYS A 54 14.17 -4.82 -6.73
C LYS A 54 13.76 -3.67 -5.81
N HIS A 55 13.58 -2.47 -6.37
CA HIS A 55 13.30 -1.28 -5.57
C HIS A 55 12.15 -0.47 -6.17
N LEU A 56 11.15 -0.22 -5.32
CA LEU A 56 10.01 0.65 -5.60
C LEU A 56 10.02 1.82 -4.61
N GLU A 57 9.58 2.99 -5.08
CA GLU A 57 9.24 4.13 -4.23
C GLU A 57 7.73 4.31 -4.27
N MET A 58 7.11 4.51 -3.11
CA MET A 58 5.66 4.56 -2.98
C MET A 58 5.18 5.73 -2.15
N ARG A 59 4.15 6.41 -2.65
CA ARG A 59 3.25 7.25 -1.85
C ARG A 59 1.83 6.76 -2.00
N VAL A 60 1.03 6.88 -0.95
CA VAL A 60 -0.32 6.33 -0.90
C VAL A 60 -1.33 7.36 -0.42
N TRP A 61 -2.49 7.36 -1.05
CA TRP A 61 -3.70 7.98 -0.56
C TRP A 61 -4.67 6.89 -0.10
N GLU A 62 -4.81 6.74 1.20
CA GLU A 62 -5.66 5.70 1.77
C GLU A 62 -7.13 6.10 1.83
N ARG A 63 -7.98 5.17 1.50
CA ARG A 63 -9.44 5.31 1.54
C ARG A 63 -9.92 5.74 2.93
N GLY A 64 -10.43 6.98 3.02
CA GLY A 64 -10.95 7.55 4.25
C GLY A 64 -9.92 8.15 5.21
N SER A 65 -8.62 8.04 4.92
CA SER A 65 -7.55 8.53 5.80
C SER A 65 -6.65 9.58 5.16
N GLY A 66 -6.68 9.70 3.83
CA GLY A 66 -5.80 10.61 3.11
C GLY A 66 -4.39 10.08 2.94
N GLU A 67 -3.41 10.96 2.73
CA GLU A 67 -2.02 10.53 2.62
C GLU A 67 -1.49 10.03 3.97
N THR A 68 -0.97 8.80 3.99
CA THR A 68 -0.36 8.19 5.18
C THR A 68 1.13 7.91 4.93
N TRP A 69 1.88 7.72 6.02
CA TRP A 69 3.32 7.50 5.95
C TRP A 69 3.70 6.08 5.55
N ALA A 70 2.78 5.12 5.78
CA ALA A 70 2.97 3.73 5.42
C ALA A 70 1.63 3.02 5.28
N CYS A 71 1.54 2.13 4.29
CA CYS A 71 0.42 1.22 4.08
C CYS A 71 0.96 -0.14 3.69
N GLY A 72 0.91 -1.10 4.62
CA GLY A 72 1.48 -2.44 4.41
C GLY A 72 0.77 -3.21 3.30
N THR A 73 -0.57 -3.16 3.25
CA THR A 73 -1.37 -3.80 2.19
C THR A 73 -1.16 -3.10 0.84
N GLY A 74 -0.98 -1.77 0.83
CA GLY A 74 -0.64 -1.00 -0.35
C GLY A 74 0.72 -1.37 -0.92
N ALA A 75 1.76 -1.51 -0.06
CA ALA A 75 3.07 -1.98 -0.48
C ALA A 75 3.01 -3.40 -1.06
N THR A 76 2.27 -4.30 -0.40
CA THR A 76 2.07 -5.68 -0.86
C THR A 76 1.38 -5.72 -2.22
N ALA A 77 0.29 -4.96 -2.40
CA ALA A 77 -0.44 -4.84 -3.66
C ALA A 77 0.44 -4.25 -4.77
N SER A 78 1.27 -3.26 -4.43
CA SER A 78 2.17 -2.59 -5.39
C SER A 78 3.26 -3.51 -5.93
N VAL A 79 3.87 -4.34 -5.07
CA VAL A 79 4.85 -5.33 -5.53
C VAL A 79 4.16 -6.40 -6.37
N MET A 80 3.00 -6.93 -5.95
CA MET A 80 2.26 -7.89 -6.76
C MET A 80 1.89 -7.35 -8.13
N ALA A 81 1.40 -6.10 -8.20
CA ALA A 81 1.13 -5.44 -9.48
C ALA A 81 2.40 -5.33 -10.34
N SER A 82 3.53 -4.97 -9.73
CA SER A 82 4.81 -4.81 -10.44
C SER A 82 5.38 -6.13 -10.96
N ILE A 83 5.18 -7.23 -10.21
CA ILE A 83 5.49 -8.59 -10.68
C ILE A 83 4.65 -8.95 -11.90
N LEU A 84 3.32 -8.73 -11.84
CA LEU A 84 2.41 -9.02 -12.94
C LEU A 84 2.73 -8.21 -14.20
N MET A 85 3.18 -6.97 -14.03
CA MET A 85 3.62 -6.11 -15.13
C MET A 85 5.04 -6.43 -15.64
N GLY A 86 5.79 -7.31 -14.96
CA GLY A 86 7.16 -7.65 -15.31
C GLY A 86 8.19 -6.58 -14.95
N TYR A 87 7.82 -5.64 -14.07
CA TYR A 87 8.69 -4.52 -13.65
C TYR A 87 9.65 -4.93 -12.53
N THR A 88 9.24 -5.84 -11.63
CA THR A 88 10.08 -6.32 -10.54
C THR A 88 10.27 -7.83 -10.57
N GLU A 89 11.24 -8.30 -9.80
CA GLU A 89 11.39 -9.69 -9.40
C GLU A 89 10.32 -10.07 -8.37
N ASP A 90 10.30 -11.34 -7.94
CA ASP A 90 9.33 -11.85 -6.96
C ASP A 90 9.56 -11.31 -5.54
N GLU A 91 10.67 -10.62 -5.30
CA GLU A 91 10.97 -9.90 -4.09
C GLU A 91 11.44 -8.48 -4.43
N ALA A 92 10.87 -7.49 -3.75
CA ALA A 92 11.25 -6.10 -3.90
C ALA A 92 11.13 -5.32 -2.58
N GLU A 93 12.02 -4.37 -2.38
CA GLU A 93 11.95 -3.36 -1.33
C GLU A 93 11.05 -2.22 -1.80
N VAL A 94 10.15 -1.79 -0.93
CA VAL A 94 9.28 -0.63 -1.13
C VAL A 94 9.70 0.45 -0.14
N ALA A 95 10.20 1.57 -0.65
CA ALA A 95 10.47 2.76 0.14
C ALA A 95 9.19 3.59 0.27
N LEU A 96 8.74 3.78 1.51
CA LEU A 96 7.63 4.64 1.90
C LEU A 96 8.14 5.83 2.71
N ARG A 97 7.31 6.84 2.93
CA ARG A 97 7.66 7.97 3.80
C ARG A 97 8.03 7.55 5.22
N GLY A 98 7.36 6.52 5.76
CA GLY A 98 7.57 6.01 7.11
C GLY A 98 8.68 4.99 7.26
N GLY A 99 9.30 4.54 6.17
CA GLY A 99 10.35 3.53 6.21
C GLY A 99 10.30 2.58 5.03
N LYS A 100 10.96 1.43 5.16
CA LYS A 100 11.10 0.46 4.09
C LYS A 100 10.45 -0.86 4.48
N LEU A 101 9.80 -1.49 3.52
CA LEU A 101 9.24 -2.84 3.62
C LEU A 101 9.82 -3.70 2.51
N VAL A 102 10.04 -4.98 2.80
CA VAL A 102 10.38 -5.98 1.78
C VAL A 102 9.17 -6.87 1.59
N ILE A 103 8.73 -6.98 0.34
CA ILE A 103 7.62 -7.84 -0.05
C ILE A 103 8.14 -8.96 -0.93
N ARG A 104 7.81 -10.20 -0.60
CA ARG A 104 8.18 -11.39 -1.36
C ARG A 104 6.95 -12.20 -1.73
N TYR A 105 6.82 -12.51 -2.99
CA TYR A 105 5.82 -13.44 -3.50
C TYR A 105 6.42 -14.85 -3.61
N GLU A 106 5.79 -15.81 -2.97
CA GLU A 106 6.16 -17.22 -3.03
C GLU A 106 5.24 -17.95 -4.02
N ARG A 107 5.77 -18.26 -5.20
CA ARG A 107 4.97 -18.79 -6.30
C ARG A 107 4.35 -20.16 -6.02
N GLU A 108 5.02 -21.00 -5.24
CA GLU A 108 4.54 -22.36 -4.94
C GLU A 108 3.29 -22.34 -4.04
N SER A 109 3.28 -21.51 -3.03
CA SER A 109 2.15 -21.38 -2.08
C SER A 109 1.13 -20.31 -2.49
N GLY A 110 1.53 -19.37 -3.36
CA GLY A 110 0.73 -18.20 -3.73
C GLY A 110 0.67 -17.16 -2.61
N HIS A 111 1.51 -17.25 -1.58
CA HIS A 111 1.52 -16.31 -0.48
C HIS A 111 2.41 -15.10 -0.75
N LEU A 112 1.99 -13.96 -0.19
CA LEU A 112 2.78 -12.73 -0.12
C LEU A 112 3.25 -12.54 1.32
N PHE A 113 4.55 -12.35 1.48
CA PHE A 113 5.20 -12.11 2.77
C PHE A 113 5.65 -10.66 2.83
N MET A 114 5.37 -10.00 3.95
CA MET A 114 5.82 -8.64 4.23
C MET A 114 6.78 -8.66 5.40
N THR A 115 7.97 -8.10 5.23
CA THR A 115 8.98 -7.94 6.26
C THR A 115 9.25 -6.46 6.46
N GLY A 116 9.28 -6.02 7.72
CA GLY A 116 9.58 -4.64 8.08
C GLY A 116 10.08 -4.53 9.53
N PRO A 117 10.57 -3.36 9.94
CA PRO A 117 11.02 -3.13 11.30
C PRO A 117 9.84 -3.09 12.27
N ALA A 118 10.08 -3.51 13.50
CA ALA A 118 9.15 -3.36 14.62
C ALA A 118 9.93 -2.87 15.85
N VAL A 119 9.59 -1.69 16.34
CA VAL A 119 10.26 -1.04 17.46
C VAL A 119 9.25 -0.73 18.56
N GLU A 120 9.52 -1.20 19.78
CA GLU A 120 8.73 -0.82 20.96
C GLU A 120 8.99 0.65 21.30
N VAL A 121 7.95 1.49 21.22
CA VAL A 121 8.07 2.93 21.53
C VAL A 121 7.58 3.27 22.92
N PHE A 122 6.62 2.52 23.49
CA PHE A 122 6.16 2.63 24.88
C PHE A 122 5.38 1.36 25.28
N ARG A 123 5.16 1.21 26.58
CA ARG A 123 4.24 0.25 27.17
C ARG A 123 3.15 0.98 27.93
N GLY A 124 1.94 0.43 27.90
CA GLY A 124 0.80 0.95 28.65
C GLY A 124 -0.15 -0.17 29.03
N SER A 125 -1.11 0.14 29.89
CA SER A 125 -2.24 -0.70 30.23
C SER A 125 -3.54 0.07 30.06
N ILE A 126 -4.60 -0.67 29.74
CA ILE A 126 -5.96 -0.12 29.60
C ILE A 126 -6.94 -1.11 30.26
N ASP A 127 -7.89 -0.58 31.01
CA ASP A 127 -9.02 -1.37 31.50
C ASP A 127 -10.05 -1.51 30.40
N ILE A 128 -10.38 -2.74 30.03
CA ILE A 128 -11.39 -3.04 29.01
C ILE A 128 -12.72 -3.27 29.73
N PRO A 129 -13.77 -2.45 29.45
CA PRO A 129 -15.10 -2.69 30.00
C PRO A 129 -15.65 -4.07 29.60
N GLU A 130 -16.30 -4.77 30.53
CA GLU A 130 -16.86 -6.12 30.29
C GLU A 130 -17.87 -6.15 29.14
N GLU A 131 -18.56 -5.04 28.89
CA GLU A 131 -19.57 -4.89 27.82
C GLU A 131 -19.01 -5.10 26.40
N ILE A 132 -17.69 -4.95 26.19
CA ILE A 132 -17.05 -5.14 24.89
C ILE A 132 -16.90 -6.64 24.51
N TYR A 133 -17.07 -7.55 25.45
CA TYR A 133 -16.89 -8.98 25.19
C TYR A 133 -18.12 -9.70 24.63
N TYR A 134 -19.25 -9.01 24.46
CA TYR A 134 -20.56 -9.65 24.16
C TYR A 134 -21.27 -9.14 22.90
N ASP A 135 -20.61 -8.36 22.05
CA ASP A 135 -21.18 -7.92 20.76
C ASP A 135 -20.67 -8.75 19.57
#